data_61a58285a79957f5899edd524988b014
#
_entry.id   61a58285a79957f5899edd524988b014
#
_cell.length_a   1.000
_cell.length_b   1.000
_cell.length_c   1.000
_cell.angle_alpha   90.00
_cell.angle_beta   90.00
_cell.angle_gamma   90.00
#
_symmetry.space_group_name_H-M   'P 1'
#
loop_
_entity.id
_entity.type
_entity.pdbx_description
1 polymer ?
#
loop_
_entity_poly.entity_id
_entity_poly.type
_entity_poly.pdbx_seq_one_letter_code
_entity_poly.pdbx_strand_id
1 'polypeptide(L)'
;NRRILFRDIDDTSIFSCEKLDPRGKPDIHIHYKDQDHYLSLKSGAAETVQAEDIRKFIFFLRKYNPSVKCQKTILLFQYGDRTLTGTGTEIRYSEMELRTILKKEIEECNKELNSNLQLIKDFVLFCLFEGNFTDLQSADYIYHGNPDYGVLCSKVQVEKHITRKSYSYLKHPHIGPLLYGPRARYIDFNDRFPERRHLIAFRWPRLAQDMDYISRRYEG
;
A
#
# COMPACT_ATOMS: atom_id res chain seq x y z
N ASN A 1 -8.67 -7.57 -20.81
CA ASN A 1 -7.42 -7.84 -20.06
C ASN A 1 -6.52 -8.84 -20.77
N ARG A 2 -7.10 -9.87 -21.43
CA ARG A 2 -6.36 -10.84 -22.26
C ARG A 2 -5.52 -10.14 -23.35
N ARG A 3 -6.02 -9.03 -23.91
CA ARG A 3 -5.35 -8.25 -24.96
C ARG A 3 -4.16 -7.41 -24.50
N ILE A 4 -4.00 -7.14 -23.20
CA ILE A 4 -2.90 -6.31 -22.70
C ILE A 4 -1.62 -7.13 -22.52
N LEU A 5 -1.72 -8.29 -21.87
CA LEU A 5 -0.57 -9.18 -21.66
C LEU A 5 -0.31 -10.11 -22.83
N PHE A 6 -1.36 -10.48 -23.57
CA PHE A 6 -1.33 -11.57 -24.52
C PHE A 6 -2.04 -11.15 -25.81
N ARG A 7 -1.47 -10.17 -26.53
CA ARG A 7 -2.08 -9.64 -27.77
C ARG A 7 -2.24 -10.71 -28.87
N ASP A 8 -1.35 -11.69 -28.87
CA ASP A 8 -1.23 -12.71 -29.93
C ASP A 8 -1.47 -14.13 -29.41
N ILE A 9 -2.25 -14.30 -28.32
CA ILE A 9 -2.66 -15.65 -27.90
C ILE A 9 -3.63 -16.22 -28.92
N ASP A 10 -3.22 -17.27 -29.58
CA ASP A 10 -4.10 -18.25 -30.20
C ASP A 10 -4.44 -19.36 -29.18
N ASP A 11 -5.43 -20.18 -29.51
CA ASP A 11 -5.87 -21.27 -28.63
C ASP A 11 -4.84 -22.41 -28.52
N THR A 12 -3.77 -22.35 -29.30
CA THR A 12 -2.67 -23.34 -29.33
C THR A 12 -1.47 -22.91 -28.50
N SER A 13 -1.45 -21.66 -27.99
CA SER A 13 -0.35 -21.15 -27.21
C SER A 13 -0.22 -21.84 -25.86
N ILE A 14 0.94 -22.43 -25.61
CA ILE A 14 1.28 -23.04 -24.31
C ILE A 14 1.66 -21.95 -23.34
N PHE A 15 1.06 -21.95 -22.17
CA PHE A 15 1.48 -21.13 -21.05
C PHE A 15 1.44 -21.92 -19.76
N SER A 16 2.26 -21.56 -18.80
CA SER A 16 2.15 -22.04 -17.42
C SER A 16 1.72 -20.90 -16.51
N CYS A 17 0.95 -21.24 -15.48
CA CYS A 17 0.51 -20.31 -14.47
C CYS A 17 0.59 -20.97 -13.10
N GLU A 18 1.31 -20.36 -12.18
CA GLU A 18 1.46 -20.88 -10.83
C GLU A 18 1.16 -19.83 -9.79
N LYS A 19 0.61 -20.27 -8.67
CA LYS A 19 0.42 -19.44 -7.49
C LYS A 19 1.73 -19.39 -6.70
N LEU A 20 2.16 -18.20 -6.34
CA LEU A 20 3.39 -17.99 -5.58
C LEU A 20 3.16 -17.98 -4.06
N ASP A 21 4.25 -18.01 -3.32
CA ASP A 21 4.25 -17.95 -1.86
C ASP A 21 3.59 -16.63 -1.37
N PRO A 22 2.61 -16.69 -0.47
CA PRO A 22 1.89 -15.51 0.02
C PRO A 22 2.76 -14.55 0.85
N ARG A 23 4.01 -14.89 1.16
CA ARG A 23 4.95 -14.04 1.91
C ARG A 23 5.56 -12.93 1.07
N GLY A 24 5.46 -13.02 -0.26
CA GLY A 24 5.97 -12.03 -1.19
C GLY A 24 4.86 -11.34 -1.98
N LYS A 25 5.23 -10.44 -2.85
CA LYS A 25 4.51 -10.07 -4.05
C LYS A 25 5.43 -10.45 -5.19
N PRO A 26 4.98 -11.11 -6.16
CA PRO A 26 3.64 -11.30 -6.72
C PRO A 26 2.85 -12.48 -6.10
N ASP A 27 1.55 -12.52 -6.43
CA ASP A 27 0.64 -13.60 -6.06
C ASP A 27 0.61 -14.71 -7.13
N ILE A 28 0.86 -14.35 -8.40
CA ILE A 28 0.84 -15.26 -9.56
C ILE A 28 2.06 -15.02 -10.45
N HIS A 29 2.65 -16.11 -10.94
CA HIS A 29 3.63 -16.13 -12.01
C HIS A 29 2.99 -16.74 -13.26
N ILE A 30 3.18 -16.11 -14.41
CA ILE A 30 2.74 -16.57 -15.71
C ILE A 30 3.96 -16.61 -16.63
N HIS A 31 4.24 -17.78 -17.18
CA HIS A 31 5.26 -17.96 -18.22
C HIS A 31 4.58 -18.15 -19.59
N TYR A 32 4.94 -17.31 -20.56
CA TYR A 32 4.37 -17.33 -21.91
C TYR A 32 5.39 -16.86 -22.95
N LYS A 33 5.63 -17.65 -23.98
CA LYS A 33 6.59 -17.36 -25.08
C LYS A 33 7.95 -16.86 -24.55
N ASP A 34 8.56 -17.62 -23.64
CA ASP A 34 9.87 -17.32 -23.03
C ASP A 34 9.90 -16.00 -22.23
N GLN A 35 8.74 -15.49 -21.83
CA GLN A 35 8.60 -14.32 -20.97
C GLN A 35 7.89 -14.67 -19.68
N ASP A 36 8.46 -14.16 -18.59
CA ASP A 36 7.87 -14.27 -17.25
C ASP A 36 7.11 -13.00 -16.91
N HIS A 37 5.90 -13.18 -16.38
CA HIS A 37 5.04 -12.10 -15.93
C HIS A 37 4.59 -12.36 -14.50
N TYR A 38 4.83 -11.41 -13.63
CA TYR A 38 4.52 -11.48 -12.21
C TYR A 38 3.37 -10.52 -11.85
N LEU A 39 2.30 -11.07 -11.29
CA LEU A 39 1.07 -10.34 -11.01
C LEU A 39 0.79 -10.28 -9.51
N SER A 40 0.52 -9.06 -9.02
CA SER A 40 -0.09 -8.85 -7.70
C SER A 40 -1.61 -8.76 -7.86
N LEU A 41 -2.35 -9.54 -7.07
CA LEU A 41 -3.82 -9.60 -7.13
C LEU A 41 -4.44 -8.75 -6.03
N LYS A 42 -5.44 -7.96 -6.41
CA LYS A 42 -6.32 -7.26 -5.49
C LYS A 42 -7.77 -7.55 -5.86
N SER A 43 -8.52 -8.14 -4.93
CA SER A 43 -9.89 -8.55 -5.16
C SER A 43 -10.88 -7.78 -4.29
N GLY A 44 -12.10 -7.63 -4.81
CA GLY A 44 -13.25 -7.08 -4.09
C GLY A 44 -13.14 -5.62 -3.73
N ALA A 45 -13.87 -5.21 -2.70
CA ALA A 45 -13.86 -3.85 -2.15
C ALA A 45 -12.69 -3.60 -1.17
N ALA A 46 -11.69 -4.48 -1.13
CA ALA A 46 -10.57 -4.36 -0.19
C ALA A 46 -9.68 -3.18 -0.59
N GLU A 47 -9.71 -2.14 0.21
CA GLU A 47 -8.86 -0.95 0.06
C GLU A 47 -7.43 -1.18 0.58
N THR A 48 -7.23 -2.19 1.43
CA THR A 48 -5.91 -2.48 2.01
C THR A 48 -5.00 -3.11 0.97
N VAL A 49 -3.94 -2.40 0.62
CA VAL A 49 -2.97 -2.83 -0.39
C VAL A 49 -1.77 -3.53 0.22
N GLN A 50 -1.38 -3.16 1.45
CA GLN A 50 -0.26 -3.74 2.19
C GLN A 50 -0.47 -3.59 3.69
N ALA A 51 0.15 -4.47 4.47
CA ALA A 51 0.34 -4.29 5.92
C ALA A 51 1.79 -4.63 6.28
N GLU A 52 2.37 -3.91 7.23
CA GLU A 52 3.77 -4.06 7.61
C GLU A 52 3.96 -3.78 9.11
N ASP A 53 5.10 -4.16 9.64
CA ASP A 53 5.52 -3.72 10.97
C ASP A 53 5.83 -2.22 10.94
N ILE A 54 5.29 -1.47 11.91
CA ILE A 54 5.49 -0.02 11.99
C ILE A 54 6.96 0.38 12.08
N ARG A 55 7.81 -0.46 12.69
CA ARG A 55 9.24 -0.22 12.82
C ARG A 55 9.94 -0.28 11.47
N LYS A 56 9.55 -1.23 10.62
CA LYS A 56 10.04 -1.31 9.23
C LYS A 56 9.56 -0.13 8.40
N PHE A 57 8.31 0.30 8.58
CA PHE A 57 7.79 1.49 7.93
C PHE A 57 8.56 2.76 8.33
N ILE A 58 8.81 2.97 9.62
CA ILE A 58 9.63 4.09 10.10
C ILE A 58 11.06 4.01 9.54
N PHE A 59 11.64 2.80 9.48
CA PHE A 59 12.96 2.59 8.88
C PHE A 59 12.97 2.95 7.39
N PHE A 60 11.94 2.56 6.63
CA PHE A 60 11.78 2.96 5.24
C PHE A 60 11.71 4.48 5.09
N LEU A 61 10.88 5.15 5.92
CA LEU A 61 10.73 6.60 5.85
C LEU A 61 12.03 7.35 6.13
N ARG A 62 12.92 6.83 6.99
CA ARG A 62 14.22 7.47 7.31
C ARG A 62 15.11 7.70 6.11
N LYS A 63 14.96 6.94 5.02
CA LYS A 63 15.67 7.17 3.75
C LYS A 63 15.35 8.56 3.15
N TYR A 64 14.21 9.13 3.52
CA TYR A 64 13.73 10.43 3.02
C TYR A 64 13.82 11.55 4.06
N ASN A 65 14.52 11.29 5.18
CA ASN A 65 14.79 12.25 6.26
C ASN A 65 13.54 12.97 6.82
N PRO A 66 12.44 12.26 7.15
CA PRO A 66 11.30 12.92 7.76
C PRO A 66 11.68 13.48 9.13
N SER A 67 11.09 14.62 9.48
CA SER A 67 11.34 15.26 10.77
C SER A 67 11.02 14.32 11.94
N VAL A 68 11.72 14.53 13.06
CA VAL A 68 11.44 13.78 14.30
C VAL A 68 9.99 13.99 14.74
N LYS A 69 9.42 15.17 14.50
CA LYS A 69 8.02 15.49 14.79
C LYS A 69 7.08 14.61 13.95
N CYS A 70 7.32 14.49 12.65
CA CYS A 70 6.52 13.62 11.78
C CYS A 70 6.60 12.16 12.20
N GLN A 71 7.79 11.63 12.46
CA GLN A 71 7.96 10.25 12.95
C GLN A 71 7.20 10.00 14.26
N LYS A 72 7.25 10.93 15.22
CA LYS A 72 6.49 10.86 16.48
C LYS A 72 4.98 10.88 16.22
N THR A 73 4.49 11.72 15.32
CA THR A 73 3.07 11.79 14.95
C THR A 73 2.57 10.45 14.41
N ILE A 74 3.35 9.82 13.52
CA ILE A 74 3.03 8.50 12.98
C ILE A 74 2.90 7.45 14.10
N LEU A 75 3.86 7.42 15.02
CA LEU A 75 3.85 6.46 16.13
C LEU A 75 2.71 6.70 17.11
N LEU A 76 2.45 7.97 17.49
CA LEU A 76 1.32 8.33 18.35
C LEU A 76 -0.02 7.94 17.70
N PHE A 77 -0.15 8.14 16.39
CA PHE A 77 -1.35 7.74 15.65
C PHE A 77 -1.48 6.22 15.57
N GLN A 78 -0.37 5.48 15.37
CA GLN A 78 -0.36 4.02 15.33
C GLN A 78 -0.82 3.42 16.65
N TYR A 79 -0.22 3.84 17.75
CA TYR A 79 -0.46 3.19 19.04
C TYR A 79 -1.70 3.73 19.76
N GLY A 80 -1.96 5.01 19.70
CA GLY A 80 -3.12 5.65 20.31
C GLY A 80 -3.16 5.63 21.83
N ASP A 81 -2.05 5.29 22.48
CA ASP A 81 -1.90 5.13 23.93
C ASP A 81 -0.96 6.18 24.55
N ARG A 82 -0.74 7.28 23.85
CA ARG A 82 0.17 8.39 24.19
C ARG A 82 1.65 8.00 24.27
N THR A 83 2.02 6.77 23.93
CA THR A 83 3.41 6.33 23.85
C THR A 83 3.90 6.19 22.41
N LEU A 84 5.21 6.11 22.23
CA LEU A 84 5.84 5.87 20.93
C LEU A 84 6.14 4.40 20.67
N THR A 85 5.80 3.53 21.61
CA THR A 85 6.18 2.10 21.62
C THR A 85 4.98 1.15 21.75
N GLY A 86 3.79 1.68 22.04
CA GLY A 86 2.60 0.87 22.26
C GLY A 86 2.57 0.18 23.62
N THR A 87 3.36 0.65 24.58
CA THR A 87 3.48 0.07 25.93
C THR A 87 2.63 0.81 26.96
N GLY A 88 1.80 1.74 26.53
CA GLY A 88 0.91 2.48 27.43
C GLY A 88 -0.13 1.56 28.05
N THR A 89 -0.44 1.80 29.32
CA THR A 89 -1.42 1.06 30.13
C THR A 89 -2.78 1.78 30.22
N GLU A 90 -2.86 2.99 29.68
CA GLU A 90 -4.06 3.80 29.67
C GLU A 90 -4.98 3.50 28.47
N ILE A 91 -6.14 4.13 28.48
CA ILE A 91 -7.17 4.05 27.42
C ILE A 91 -6.53 4.40 26.08
N ARG A 92 -6.80 3.57 25.08
CA ARG A 92 -6.40 3.83 23.70
C ARG A 92 -7.48 4.62 22.98
N TYR A 93 -7.04 5.72 22.39
CA TYR A 93 -7.90 6.53 21.56
C TYR A 93 -8.27 5.83 20.25
N SER A 94 -9.51 5.96 19.84
CA SER A 94 -9.97 5.58 18.51
C SER A 94 -9.27 6.40 17.42
N GLU A 95 -9.33 5.91 16.19
CA GLU A 95 -8.78 6.64 15.03
C GLU A 95 -9.44 8.02 14.86
N MET A 96 -10.74 8.12 15.13
CA MET A 96 -11.48 9.38 15.03
C MET A 96 -11.05 10.41 16.09
N GLU A 97 -10.85 9.97 17.33
CA GLU A 97 -10.35 10.82 18.40
C GLU A 97 -8.93 11.29 18.10
N LEU A 98 -8.05 10.41 17.65
CA LEU A 98 -6.67 10.78 17.30
C LEU A 98 -6.58 11.77 16.14
N ARG A 99 -7.47 11.65 15.14
CA ARG A 99 -7.56 12.64 14.06
C ARG A 99 -7.98 14.02 14.56
N THR A 100 -8.71 14.07 15.66
CA THR A 100 -9.08 15.32 16.32
C THR A 100 -7.94 15.85 17.19
N ILE A 101 -7.38 14.98 18.03
CA ILE A 101 -6.33 15.33 18.99
C ILE A 101 -5.03 15.74 18.28
N LEU A 102 -4.63 14.99 17.23
CA LEU A 102 -3.40 15.21 16.48
C LEU A 102 -3.61 15.94 15.14
N LYS A 103 -4.72 16.67 15.00
CA LYS A 103 -5.10 17.28 13.72
C LYS A 103 -3.97 18.10 13.10
N LYS A 104 -3.39 19.02 13.86
CA LYS A 104 -2.32 19.91 13.39
C LYS A 104 -1.06 19.13 13.03
N GLU A 105 -0.68 18.18 13.88
CA GLU A 105 0.49 17.33 13.66
C GLU A 105 0.34 16.45 12.42
N ILE A 106 -0.87 15.90 12.19
CA ILE A 106 -1.19 15.11 10.98
C ILE A 106 -1.10 15.99 9.73
N GLU A 107 -1.66 17.21 9.76
CA GLU A 107 -1.60 18.14 8.63
C GLU A 107 -0.17 18.53 8.28
N GLU A 108 0.65 18.83 9.28
CA GLU A 108 2.08 19.17 9.09
C GLU A 108 2.87 17.96 8.57
N CYS A 109 2.66 16.77 9.14
CA CYS A 109 3.32 15.54 8.69
C CYS A 109 2.89 15.16 7.26
N ASN A 110 1.60 15.27 6.92
CA ASN A 110 1.11 15.05 5.57
C ASN A 110 1.76 16.00 4.57
N LYS A 111 1.87 17.30 4.92
CA LYS A 111 2.53 18.30 4.06
C LYS A 111 3.99 17.93 3.83
N GLU A 112 4.69 17.53 4.88
CA GLU A 112 6.10 17.13 4.80
C GLU A 112 6.29 15.91 3.90
N LEU A 113 5.57 14.81 4.17
CA LEU A 113 5.72 13.56 3.42
C LEU A 113 5.29 13.71 1.96
N ASN A 114 4.21 14.46 1.70
CA ASN A 114 3.68 14.63 0.35
C ASN A 114 4.38 15.71 -0.48
N SER A 115 5.32 16.46 0.10
CA SER A 115 6.22 17.33 -0.65
C SER A 115 7.35 16.55 -1.36
N ASN A 116 7.58 15.31 -0.97
CA ASN A 116 8.63 14.46 -1.53
C ASN A 116 8.04 13.46 -2.54
N LEU A 117 8.12 13.81 -3.83
CA LEU A 117 7.58 13.00 -4.92
C LEU A 117 8.27 11.63 -5.01
N GLN A 118 9.56 11.55 -4.71
CA GLN A 118 10.29 10.27 -4.76
C GLN A 118 9.81 9.34 -3.63
N LEU A 119 9.55 9.87 -2.43
CA LEU A 119 8.92 9.09 -1.35
C LEU A 119 7.57 8.55 -1.78
N ILE A 120 6.70 9.39 -2.36
CA ILE A 120 5.37 8.94 -2.81
C ILE A 120 5.49 7.80 -3.82
N LYS A 121 6.36 7.96 -4.81
CA LYS A 121 6.61 6.96 -5.84
C LYS A 121 7.08 5.63 -5.23
N ASP A 122 8.17 5.66 -4.50
CA ASP A 122 8.80 4.46 -3.96
C ASP A 122 7.87 3.75 -2.97
N PHE A 123 7.11 4.51 -2.18
CA PHE A 123 6.18 3.94 -1.22
C PHE A 123 4.98 3.26 -1.89
N VAL A 124 4.42 3.87 -2.93
CA VAL A 124 3.32 3.24 -3.70
C VAL A 124 3.80 2.00 -4.43
N LEU A 125 4.97 2.06 -5.06
CA LEU A 125 5.56 0.90 -5.74
C LEU A 125 5.87 -0.23 -4.75
N PHE A 126 6.42 0.09 -3.59
CA PHE A 126 6.60 -0.87 -2.51
C PHE A 126 5.28 -1.55 -2.12
N CYS A 127 4.23 -0.77 -1.86
CA CYS A 127 2.95 -1.32 -1.40
C CYS A 127 2.23 -2.17 -2.44
N LEU A 128 2.37 -1.87 -3.73
CA LEU A 128 1.63 -2.57 -4.79
C LEU A 128 2.43 -3.69 -5.46
N PHE A 129 3.73 -3.53 -5.64
CA PHE A 129 4.53 -4.39 -6.51
C PHE A 129 5.67 -5.12 -5.79
N GLU A 130 6.24 -4.56 -4.74
CA GLU A 130 7.42 -5.13 -4.07
C GLU A 130 7.04 -5.88 -2.79
N GLY A 131 6.24 -5.25 -1.92
CA GLY A 131 5.62 -5.86 -0.73
C GLY A 131 6.57 -6.31 0.37
N ASN A 132 7.87 -6.26 0.13
CA ASN A 132 8.90 -6.65 1.07
C ASN A 132 10.17 -5.83 0.83
N PHE A 133 10.95 -5.58 1.91
CA PHE A 133 12.25 -4.91 1.84
C PHE A 133 13.41 -5.90 1.55
N THR A 134 13.11 -7.14 1.19
CA THR A 134 14.07 -8.15 0.80
C THR A 134 14.08 -8.32 -0.72
N ASP A 135 15.15 -8.88 -1.29
CA ASP A 135 15.35 -9.10 -2.73
C ASP A 135 14.42 -10.18 -3.33
N LEU A 136 13.18 -10.21 -2.92
CA LEU A 136 12.17 -11.08 -3.50
C LEU A 136 11.67 -10.51 -4.83
N GLN A 137 11.22 -11.41 -5.71
CA GLN A 137 10.64 -11.06 -6.99
C GLN A 137 9.53 -10.01 -6.84
N SER A 138 9.64 -8.90 -7.55
CA SER A 138 8.59 -7.88 -7.62
C SER A 138 7.53 -8.26 -8.66
N ALA A 139 6.30 -7.75 -8.49
CA ALA A 139 5.29 -7.85 -9.52
C ALA A 139 5.55 -6.83 -10.65
N ASP A 140 5.22 -7.23 -11.88
CA ASP A 140 5.26 -6.34 -13.06
C ASP A 140 3.93 -5.62 -13.24
N TYR A 141 2.85 -6.29 -12.79
CA TYR A 141 1.48 -5.85 -12.96
C TYR A 141 0.69 -6.00 -11.68
N ILE A 142 -0.28 -5.11 -11.51
CA ILE A 142 -1.36 -5.26 -10.53
C ILE A 142 -2.67 -5.56 -11.28
N TYR A 143 -3.36 -6.61 -10.86
CA TYR A 143 -4.70 -6.91 -11.29
C TYR A 143 -5.68 -6.57 -10.17
N HIS A 144 -6.68 -5.76 -10.47
CA HIS A 144 -7.76 -5.43 -9.54
C HIS A 144 -9.10 -5.89 -10.12
N GLY A 145 -9.79 -6.78 -9.41
CA GLY A 145 -11.07 -7.33 -9.85
C GLY A 145 -11.35 -8.73 -9.35
N ASN A 146 -12.19 -9.43 -10.09
CA ASN A 146 -12.51 -10.84 -9.89
C ASN A 146 -12.18 -11.63 -11.19
N PRO A 147 -12.36 -12.96 -11.24
CA PRO A 147 -12.01 -13.74 -12.42
C PRO A 147 -12.71 -13.29 -13.72
N ASP A 148 -13.94 -12.77 -13.61
CA ASP A 148 -14.76 -12.38 -14.76
C ASP A 148 -14.49 -10.94 -15.20
N TYR A 149 -14.28 -10.04 -14.23
CA TYR A 149 -14.11 -8.60 -14.46
C TYR A 149 -12.98 -8.03 -13.65
N GLY A 150 -12.09 -7.34 -14.31
CA GLY A 150 -11.02 -6.62 -13.64
C GLY A 150 -10.16 -5.81 -14.60
N VAL A 151 -9.29 -5.02 -14.02
CA VAL A 151 -8.33 -4.19 -14.73
C VAL A 151 -6.92 -4.58 -14.38
N LEU A 152 -6.05 -4.56 -15.39
CA LEU A 152 -4.63 -4.81 -15.27
C LEU A 152 -3.87 -3.50 -15.53
N CYS A 153 -2.97 -3.16 -14.62
CA CYS A 153 -2.09 -2.01 -14.78
C CYS A 153 -0.64 -2.43 -14.57
N SER A 154 0.24 -1.97 -15.44
CA SER A 154 1.68 -2.16 -15.28
C SER A 154 2.25 -1.22 -14.21
N LYS A 155 3.42 -1.59 -13.66
CA LYS A 155 4.18 -0.75 -12.74
C LYS A 155 4.42 0.66 -13.32
N VAL A 156 4.78 0.74 -14.61
CA VAL A 156 5.05 2.00 -15.30
C VAL A 156 3.79 2.88 -15.44
N GLN A 157 2.62 2.29 -15.70
CA GLN A 157 1.36 3.03 -15.80
C GLN A 157 0.96 3.62 -14.45
N VAL A 158 1.08 2.84 -13.38
CA VAL A 158 0.80 3.30 -12.01
C VAL A 158 1.76 4.43 -11.63
N GLU A 159 3.06 4.27 -11.88
CA GLU A 159 4.07 5.29 -11.63
C GLU A 159 3.75 6.62 -12.34
N LYS A 160 3.45 6.58 -13.64
CA LYS A 160 3.05 7.76 -14.41
C LYS A 160 1.81 8.46 -13.82
N HIS A 161 0.87 7.69 -13.28
CA HIS A 161 -0.34 8.25 -12.68
C HIS A 161 -0.04 8.98 -11.36
N ILE A 162 0.65 8.32 -10.43
CA ILE A 162 0.91 8.87 -9.10
C ILE A 162 1.80 10.12 -9.13
N THR A 163 2.70 10.23 -10.12
CA THR A 163 3.56 11.41 -10.28
C THR A 163 2.85 12.63 -10.85
N ARG A 164 1.68 12.46 -11.44
CA ARG A 164 0.89 13.55 -12.07
C ARG A 164 -0.30 14.01 -11.25
N LYS A 165 -0.70 13.26 -10.24
CA LYS A 165 -1.90 13.51 -9.45
C LYS A 165 -1.54 14.06 -8.08
N SER A 166 -2.20 15.14 -7.69
CA SER A 166 -2.19 15.61 -6.32
C SER A 166 -3.23 14.86 -5.50
N TYR A 167 -2.85 14.40 -4.32
CA TYR A 167 -3.73 13.71 -3.38
C TYR A 167 -3.90 14.57 -2.13
N SER A 168 -5.14 14.69 -1.64
CA SER A 168 -5.44 15.41 -0.41
C SER A 168 -6.50 14.65 0.39
N TYR A 169 -6.10 14.18 1.56
CA TYR A 169 -6.96 13.52 2.54
C TYR A 169 -6.83 14.26 3.88
N LEU A 170 -7.33 15.50 3.92
CA LEU A 170 -7.08 16.52 4.95
C LEU A 170 -7.11 16.04 6.41
N LYS A 171 -7.85 14.97 6.71
CA LYS A 171 -8.02 14.47 8.08
C LYS A 171 -7.37 13.11 8.34
N HIS A 172 -6.71 12.52 7.36
CA HIS A 172 -6.10 11.21 7.51
C HIS A 172 -4.60 11.29 7.27
N PRO A 173 -3.79 10.55 8.06
CA PRO A 173 -2.40 10.33 7.72
C PRO A 173 -2.29 9.64 6.36
N HIS A 174 -1.52 10.22 5.44
CA HIS A 174 -1.37 9.67 4.09
C HIS A 174 -0.03 10.00 3.43
N ILE A 175 0.37 9.15 2.47
CA ILE A 175 1.48 9.38 1.54
C ILE A 175 0.95 9.11 0.13
N GLY A 176 0.85 10.14 -0.69
CA GLY A 176 0.19 10.05 -1.99
C GLY A 176 -1.25 9.52 -1.85
N PRO A 177 -1.64 8.50 -2.61
CA PRO A 177 -2.98 7.91 -2.54
C PRO A 177 -3.22 7.01 -1.33
N LEU A 178 -2.16 6.67 -0.56
CA LEU A 178 -2.21 5.67 0.50
C LEU A 178 -2.45 6.30 1.86
N LEU A 179 -3.60 6.02 2.45
CA LEU A 179 -3.84 6.26 3.86
C LEU A 179 -3.07 5.23 4.68
N TYR A 180 -2.56 5.63 5.84
CA TYR A 180 -1.95 4.69 6.77
C TYR A 180 -2.54 4.80 8.17
N GLY A 181 -2.54 3.68 8.88
CA GLY A 181 -3.04 3.59 10.25
C GLY A 181 -2.96 2.16 10.79
N PRO A 182 -3.30 1.95 12.06
CA PRO A 182 -3.24 0.63 12.66
C PRO A 182 -4.13 -0.36 11.90
N ARG A 183 -3.59 -1.56 11.62
CA ARG A 183 -4.37 -2.63 10.99
C ARG A 183 -5.52 -3.08 11.87
N ALA A 184 -5.26 -3.16 13.17
CA ALA A 184 -6.26 -3.41 14.18
C ALA A 184 -5.91 -2.58 15.40
N ARG A 185 -6.87 -1.81 15.90
CA ARG A 185 -6.73 -1.05 17.13
C ARG A 185 -7.48 -1.80 18.22
N TYR A 186 -6.75 -2.39 19.12
CA TYR A 186 -7.33 -3.06 20.27
C TYR A 186 -7.61 -2.04 21.36
N ILE A 187 -8.85 -2.04 21.84
CA ILE A 187 -9.31 -1.16 22.91
C ILE A 187 -9.00 -1.79 24.28
N ASP A 188 -8.86 -3.11 24.33
CA ASP A 188 -8.63 -3.87 25.55
C ASP A 188 -7.15 -4.13 25.81
N PHE A 189 -6.75 -4.01 27.08
CA PHE A 189 -5.42 -4.37 27.57
C PHE A 189 -5.16 -5.88 27.59
N ASN A 190 -6.22 -6.69 27.50
CA ASN A 190 -6.15 -8.16 27.42
C ASN A 190 -5.94 -8.67 25.99
N ASP A 191 -5.08 -8.00 25.23
CA ASP A 191 -4.72 -8.37 23.89
C ASP A 191 -4.16 -9.79 23.82
N ARG A 192 -4.89 -10.71 23.21
CA ARG A 192 -4.41 -12.06 22.92
C ARG A 192 -3.23 -12.07 21.94
N PHE A 193 -3.02 -10.98 21.22
CA PHE A 193 -2.01 -10.86 20.17
C PHE A 193 -1.32 -9.49 20.22
N PRO A 194 -0.49 -9.23 21.26
CA PRO A 194 0.16 -7.93 21.46
C PRO A 194 1.06 -7.53 20.28
N GLU A 195 1.60 -8.50 19.54
CA GLU A 195 2.41 -8.27 18.34
C GLU A 195 1.62 -7.55 17.22
N ARG A 196 0.30 -7.69 17.16
CA ARG A 196 -0.57 -7.00 16.19
C ARG A 196 -0.65 -5.49 16.40
N ARG A 197 -0.27 -5.01 17.58
CA ARG A 197 -0.15 -3.57 17.87
C ARG A 197 0.84 -2.87 16.94
N HIS A 198 1.86 -3.61 16.50
CA HIS A 198 2.89 -3.10 15.60
C HIS A 198 2.49 -3.14 14.12
N LEU A 199 1.35 -3.74 13.76
CA LEU A 199 0.92 -3.83 12.37
C LEU A 199 0.23 -2.54 11.92
N ILE A 200 0.86 -1.86 10.97
CA ILE A 200 0.29 -0.73 10.23
C ILE A 200 -0.28 -1.23 8.90
N ALA A 201 -1.43 -0.71 8.51
CA ALA A 201 -2.06 -1.01 7.22
C ALA A 201 -2.01 0.21 6.31
N PHE A 202 -1.79 -0.05 5.02
CA PHE A 202 -1.82 0.94 3.94
C PHE A 202 -3.04 0.67 3.08
N ARG A 203 -3.87 1.71 2.88
CA ARG A 203 -5.16 1.60 2.19
C ARG A 203 -5.21 2.60 1.04
N TRP A 204 -5.67 2.16 -0.10
CA TRP A 204 -5.95 3.05 -1.23
C TRP A 204 -7.47 3.15 -1.42
N PRO A 205 -8.16 4.16 -0.85
CA PRO A 205 -9.62 4.24 -0.83
C PRO A 205 -10.28 4.30 -2.21
N ARG A 206 -9.51 4.72 -3.22
CA ARG A 206 -9.99 4.83 -4.60
C ARG A 206 -9.30 3.87 -5.55
N LEU A 207 -8.77 2.75 -5.04
CA LEU A 207 -7.98 1.82 -5.83
C LEU A 207 -8.71 1.39 -7.10
N ALA A 208 -9.96 0.96 -6.99
CA ALA A 208 -10.75 0.51 -8.14
C ALA A 208 -10.91 1.59 -9.22
N GLN A 209 -11.31 2.80 -8.80
CA GLN A 209 -11.51 3.92 -9.73
C GLN A 209 -10.20 4.38 -10.36
N ASP A 210 -9.14 4.47 -9.56
CA ASP A 210 -7.85 4.90 -10.06
C ASP A 210 -7.25 3.84 -11.00
N MET A 211 -7.39 2.53 -10.72
CA MET A 211 -6.94 1.46 -11.63
C MET A 211 -7.73 1.46 -12.96
N ASP A 212 -9.04 1.61 -12.91
CA ASP A 212 -9.86 1.76 -14.12
C ASP A 212 -9.45 2.99 -14.96
N TYR A 213 -9.22 4.12 -14.31
CA TYR A 213 -8.73 5.33 -14.98
C TYR A 213 -7.34 5.13 -15.60
N ILE A 214 -6.40 4.49 -14.86
CA ILE A 214 -5.04 4.23 -15.33
C ILE A 214 -5.06 3.33 -16.56
N SER A 215 -5.83 2.24 -16.51
CA SER A 215 -5.91 1.28 -17.62
C SER A 215 -6.40 1.90 -18.91
N ARG A 216 -7.38 2.82 -18.82
CA ARG A 216 -7.94 3.51 -20.01
C ARG A 216 -7.02 4.60 -20.54
N ARG A 217 -6.34 5.33 -19.66
CA ARG A 217 -5.54 6.51 -20.05
C ARG A 217 -4.18 6.15 -20.64
N TYR A 218 -3.62 5.03 -20.22
CA TYR A 218 -2.27 4.62 -20.59
C TYR A 218 -2.27 3.34 -21.45
N GLU A 219 -3.41 3.05 -22.11
CA GLU A 219 -3.48 2.08 -23.21
C GLU A 219 -2.64 2.61 -24.36
N GLY A 220 -1.41 2.08 -24.49
CA GLY A 220 -0.46 2.44 -25.53
C GLY A 220 0.55 1.34 -25.72
#